data_7fbc43b5e3a6d0b98925e2e0d746cf63
#
_entry.id   7fbc43b5e3a6d0b98925e2e0d746cf63
#
_cell.length_a   1.000
_cell.length_b   1.000
_cell.length_c   1.000
_cell.angle_alpha   90.00
_cell.angle_beta   90.00
_cell.angle_gamma   90.00
#
_symmetry.space_group_name_H-M   'P 1'
#
loop_
_entity.id
_entity.type
_entity.pdbx_description
1 polymer ?
#
loop_
_entity_poly.entity_id
_entity_poly.type
_entity_poly.pdbx_seq_one_letter_code
_entity_poly.pdbx_strand_id
1 'polypeptide(L)'
;RGEPQAASVGTETAEQYNAGIFTSPSQTTGEQETVVDTETRAVAAGSAEEYTAYLEGKLKKMLESVRGLGEVEVMITLESSEERIVEKDMTADRSQTEEQDSAGGTRTVSSSNTGYQTVYQDGSQGTPFVAKTITPKVEGVLVVAEGAGKGNMTSEITQIAQALFGVEAHKVKVLEK
;
A
#
# COMPACT_ATOMS: atom_id res chain seq x y z
N ARG A 1 57.07 42.27 38.93
CA ARG A 1 58.32 41.60 38.43
C ARG A 1 57.86 40.28 37.85
N GLY A 2 57.95 39.98 36.62
CA GLY A 2 58.51 40.52 35.43
C GLY A 2 57.95 39.77 34.28
N GLU A 3 57.43 40.47 33.33
CA GLU A 3 57.50 40.06 31.95
C GLU A 3 59.00 39.92 31.56
N PRO A 4 59.34 39.26 30.49
CA PRO A 4 58.85 39.60 29.16
C PRO A 4 58.79 38.46 28.12
N GLN A 5 58.12 38.76 27.03
CA GLN A 5 58.54 38.77 25.62
C GLN A 5 58.35 37.48 24.84
N ALA A 6 57.44 37.46 23.90
CA ALA A 6 57.51 37.92 22.49
C ALA A 6 58.48 37.12 21.62
N ALA A 7 57.98 36.59 20.57
CA ALA A 7 58.44 36.51 19.19
C ALA A 7 57.66 35.44 18.46
N SER A 8 56.91 35.76 17.51
CA SER A 8 57.08 36.18 16.12
C SER A 8 57.11 35.01 15.14
N VAL A 9 56.14 35.07 14.21
CA VAL A 9 56.33 34.85 12.77
C VAL A 9 56.53 33.42 12.26
N GLY A 10 55.65 33.02 11.44
CA GLY A 10 55.80 31.88 10.52
C GLY A 10 54.60 31.76 9.64
N THR A 11 54.50 32.63 8.65
CA THR A 11 53.77 32.41 7.40
C THR A 11 54.32 31.19 6.68
N GLU A 12 53.50 30.52 5.99
CA GLU A 12 53.67 29.65 4.78
C GLU A 12 52.90 28.35 4.97
N THR A 13 52.14 27.96 4.12
CA THR A 13 51.91 27.74 2.72
C THR A 13 50.70 26.81 2.58
N ALA A 14 49.90 27.16 1.65
CA ALA A 14 48.86 26.28 1.12
C ALA A 14 49.50 25.02 0.53
N GLU A 15 49.11 23.87 1.02
CA GLU A 15 49.29 22.65 0.26
C GLU A 15 47.92 21.97 0.01
N GLN A 16 47.65 21.94 -1.25
CA GLN A 16 46.70 21.12 -1.92
C GLN A 16 46.77 19.68 -1.44
N TYR A 17 45.77 19.19 -0.72
CA TYR A 17 45.57 17.78 -0.62
C TYR A 17 44.49 17.33 -1.63
N ASN A 18 45.07 16.78 -2.66
CA ASN A 18 44.49 15.93 -3.70
C ASN A 18 43.31 15.09 -3.22
N ALA A 19 42.22 15.24 -3.91
CA ALA A 19 41.04 14.38 -3.80
C ALA A 19 41.41 12.94 -4.09
N GLY A 20 41.61 12.17 -3.04
CA GLY A 20 41.65 10.72 -3.11
C GLY A 20 40.25 10.20 -3.46
N ILE A 21 40.16 9.61 -4.60
CA ILE A 21 39.05 8.83 -5.12
C ILE A 21 38.74 7.69 -4.14
N PHE A 22 37.76 7.87 -3.29
CA PHE A 22 37.18 6.76 -2.53
C PHE A 22 36.10 6.12 -3.39
N THR A 23 36.47 5.15 -4.17
CA THR A 23 35.56 4.18 -4.75
C THR A 23 35.07 3.28 -3.63
N SER A 24 33.90 3.56 -3.11
CA SER A 24 33.16 2.60 -2.31
C SER A 24 32.73 1.43 -3.17
N PRO A 25 32.96 0.19 -2.71
CA PRO A 25 32.41 -0.97 -3.40
C PRO A 25 30.88 -0.93 -3.31
N SER A 26 30.25 -0.98 -4.45
CA SER A 26 28.82 -1.20 -4.61
C SER A 26 28.38 -2.42 -3.82
N GLN A 27 27.67 -2.22 -2.74
CA GLN A 27 26.86 -3.28 -2.15
C GLN A 27 25.56 -3.35 -2.95
N THR A 28 25.55 -4.21 -3.94
CA THR A 28 24.36 -4.72 -4.58
C THR A 28 23.70 -5.67 -3.60
N THR A 29 22.80 -5.19 -2.79
CA THR A 29 21.86 -6.05 -2.06
C THR A 29 20.66 -5.18 -1.67
N GLY A 30 19.53 -5.41 -2.31
CA GLY A 30 18.24 -4.89 -1.85
C GLY A 30 17.30 -4.25 -2.84
N GLU A 31 17.56 -4.30 -4.15
CA GLU A 31 16.67 -3.64 -5.12
C GLU A 31 15.60 -4.53 -5.78
N GLN A 32 15.48 -5.80 -5.39
CA GLN A 32 14.49 -6.67 -6.03
C GLN A 32 13.12 -6.74 -5.34
N GLU A 33 13.00 -6.33 -4.08
CA GLU A 33 11.70 -6.33 -3.40
C GLU A 33 10.86 -5.06 -3.64
N THR A 34 11.50 -3.94 -3.91
CA THR A 34 10.79 -2.66 -4.10
C THR A 34 10.18 -2.49 -5.50
N VAL A 35 10.70 -3.17 -6.51
CA VAL A 35 10.22 -3.06 -7.89
C VAL A 35 8.90 -3.80 -8.08
N VAL A 36 8.76 -4.98 -7.47
CA VAL A 36 7.52 -5.77 -7.56
C VAL A 36 6.35 -5.07 -6.87
N ASP A 37 6.61 -4.43 -5.74
CA ASP A 37 5.57 -3.70 -4.99
C ASP A 37 5.16 -2.40 -5.70
N THR A 38 6.09 -1.76 -6.40
CA THR A 38 5.83 -0.54 -7.17
C THR A 38 5.02 -0.84 -8.43
N GLU A 39 5.31 -1.92 -9.15
CA GLU A 39 4.53 -2.31 -10.33
C GLU A 39 3.12 -2.75 -9.95
N THR A 40 2.97 -3.57 -8.91
CA THR A 40 1.67 -3.99 -8.40
C THR A 40 0.83 -2.78 -7.94
N ARG A 41 1.48 -1.80 -7.31
CA ARG A 41 0.82 -0.57 -6.83
C ARG A 41 0.43 0.37 -7.98
N ALA A 42 1.26 0.45 -9.03
CA ALA A 42 0.96 1.25 -10.22
C ALA A 42 -0.22 0.66 -11.01
N VAL A 43 -0.28 -0.67 -11.15
CA VAL A 43 -1.38 -1.36 -11.83
C VAL A 43 -2.67 -1.29 -11.02
N ALA A 44 -2.59 -1.36 -9.69
CA ALA A 44 -3.76 -1.19 -8.83
C ALA A 44 -4.34 0.23 -8.85
N ALA A 45 -3.55 1.23 -9.24
CA ALA A 45 -4.03 2.61 -9.45
C ALA A 45 -4.68 2.83 -10.84
N GLY A 46 -4.64 1.81 -11.72
CA GLY A 46 -5.33 1.78 -13.01
C GLY A 46 -6.81 1.42 -12.88
N SER A 47 -7.38 0.98 -13.99
CA SER A 47 -8.75 0.45 -13.97
C SER A 47 -8.80 -0.93 -13.29
N ALA A 48 -9.98 -1.30 -12.79
CA ALA A 48 -10.19 -2.64 -12.20
C ALA A 48 -9.86 -3.75 -13.22
N GLU A 49 -10.10 -3.49 -14.50
CA GLU A 49 -9.79 -4.41 -15.60
C GLU A 49 -8.28 -4.59 -15.77
N GLU A 50 -7.48 -3.53 -15.69
CA GLU A 50 -6.03 -3.62 -15.79
C GLU A 50 -5.43 -4.42 -14.63
N TYR A 51 -5.94 -4.18 -13.43
CA TYR A 51 -5.51 -4.93 -12.25
C TYR A 51 -5.88 -6.41 -12.36
N THR A 52 -7.09 -6.72 -12.81
CA THR A 52 -7.56 -8.10 -13.05
C THR A 52 -6.67 -8.79 -14.07
N ALA A 53 -6.45 -8.17 -15.22
CA ALA A 53 -5.60 -8.71 -16.30
C ALA A 53 -4.16 -8.96 -15.82
N TYR A 54 -3.61 -8.10 -14.98
CA TYR A 54 -2.30 -8.30 -14.37
C TYR A 54 -2.26 -9.53 -13.47
N LEU A 55 -3.26 -9.71 -12.60
CA LEU A 55 -3.33 -10.88 -11.71
C LEU A 55 -3.54 -12.18 -12.49
N GLU A 56 -4.42 -12.18 -13.49
CA GLU A 56 -4.66 -13.32 -14.38
C GLU A 56 -3.38 -13.72 -15.12
N GLY A 57 -2.68 -12.75 -15.71
CA GLY A 57 -1.43 -13.00 -16.42
C GLY A 57 -0.33 -13.56 -15.53
N LYS A 58 -0.26 -13.08 -14.27
CA LYS A 58 0.70 -13.55 -13.29
C LYS A 58 0.38 -14.99 -12.83
N LEU A 59 -0.88 -15.26 -12.50
CA LEU A 59 -1.31 -16.60 -12.10
C LEU A 59 -1.15 -17.62 -13.26
N LYS A 60 -1.54 -17.23 -14.47
CA LYS A 60 -1.36 -18.05 -15.68
C LYS A 60 0.09 -18.47 -15.84
N LYS A 61 1.03 -17.54 -15.85
CA LYS A 61 2.47 -17.83 -15.98
C LYS A 61 3.00 -18.77 -14.89
N MET A 62 2.52 -18.60 -13.68
CA MET A 62 2.91 -19.48 -12.57
C MET A 62 2.38 -20.89 -12.75
N LEU A 63 1.11 -21.04 -13.13
CA LEU A 63 0.50 -22.36 -13.33
C LEU A 63 1.10 -23.08 -14.53
N GLU A 64 1.40 -22.40 -15.63
CA GLU A 64 2.09 -22.98 -16.80
C GLU A 64 3.48 -23.50 -16.47
N SER A 65 4.13 -22.99 -15.42
CA SER A 65 5.42 -23.50 -14.93
C SER A 65 5.30 -24.76 -14.08
N VAL A 66 4.07 -25.14 -13.67
CA VAL A 66 3.82 -26.32 -12.85
C VAL A 66 3.93 -27.58 -13.71
N ARG A 67 4.74 -28.53 -13.25
CA ARG A 67 4.96 -29.77 -13.98
C ARG A 67 3.67 -30.60 -14.05
N GLY A 68 3.21 -30.90 -15.25
CA GLY A 68 2.00 -31.71 -15.50
C GLY A 68 0.79 -30.90 -15.95
N LEU A 69 0.84 -29.58 -15.88
CA LEU A 69 -0.10 -28.67 -16.51
C LEU A 69 0.40 -28.30 -17.92
N GLY A 70 -0.54 -28.16 -18.86
CA GLY A 70 -0.29 -27.63 -20.19
C GLY A 70 -0.77 -26.18 -20.30
N GLU A 71 -1.57 -25.91 -21.31
CA GLU A 71 -2.15 -24.58 -21.51
C GLU A 71 -3.13 -24.25 -20.38
N VAL A 72 -3.01 -23.03 -19.86
CA VAL A 72 -3.83 -22.54 -18.74
C VAL A 72 -4.56 -21.27 -19.14
N GLU A 73 -5.84 -21.21 -18.81
CA GLU A 73 -6.65 -20.01 -18.89
C GLU A 73 -7.15 -19.66 -17.48
N VAL A 74 -7.09 -18.38 -17.13
CA VAL A 74 -7.47 -17.88 -15.81
C VAL A 74 -8.46 -16.74 -15.96
N MET A 75 -9.48 -16.74 -15.13
CA MET A 75 -10.40 -15.63 -14.96
C MET A 75 -10.51 -15.29 -13.48
N ILE A 76 -10.36 -14.02 -13.15
CA ILE A 76 -10.43 -13.52 -11.78
C ILE A 76 -11.55 -12.50 -11.66
N THR A 77 -12.35 -12.63 -10.61
CA THR A 77 -13.40 -11.68 -10.26
C THR A 77 -13.01 -10.94 -8.99
N LEU A 78 -13.15 -9.62 -8.99
CA LEU A 78 -12.89 -8.75 -7.84
C LEU A 78 -14.19 -8.48 -7.06
N GLU A 79 -14.07 -8.34 -5.73
CA GLU A 79 -15.19 -8.01 -4.84
C GLU A 79 -15.70 -6.58 -5.06
N SER A 80 -14.80 -5.65 -5.35
CA SER A 80 -15.12 -4.24 -5.58
C SER A 80 -14.10 -3.61 -6.53
N SER A 81 -14.34 -2.37 -6.94
CA SER A 81 -13.31 -1.54 -7.53
C SER A 81 -12.35 -0.99 -6.47
N GLU A 82 -11.30 -0.29 -6.90
CA GLU A 82 -10.43 0.48 -6.01
C GLU A 82 -11.24 1.47 -5.16
N GLU A 83 -11.02 1.46 -3.85
CA GLU A 83 -11.64 2.40 -2.94
C GLU A 83 -10.62 3.44 -2.45
N ARG A 84 -10.93 4.72 -2.66
CA ARG A 84 -10.13 5.85 -2.20
C ARG A 84 -10.77 6.49 -1.00
N ILE A 85 -10.13 6.37 0.14
CA ILE A 85 -10.58 7.01 1.37
C ILE A 85 -9.98 8.41 1.42
N VAL A 86 -10.85 9.41 1.39
CA VAL A 86 -10.46 10.82 1.51
C VAL A 86 -10.36 11.22 2.98
N GLU A 87 -9.40 12.09 3.29
CA GLU A 87 -9.26 12.67 4.63
C GLU A 87 -10.40 13.64 4.90
N LYS A 88 -10.93 13.59 6.13
CA LYS A 88 -11.99 14.46 6.59
C LYS A 88 -11.62 15.06 7.95
N ASP A 89 -11.64 16.37 8.05
CA ASP A 89 -11.59 17.06 9.32
C ASP A 89 -12.91 16.91 10.04
N MET A 90 -12.83 16.59 11.32
CA MET A 90 -13.99 16.48 12.20
C MET A 90 -14.01 17.66 13.17
N THR A 91 -15.04 18.47 13.08
CA THR A 91 -15.34 19.50 14.07
C THR A 91 -16.41 18.97 15.02
N ALA A 92 -16.12 18.92 16.30
CA ALA A 92 -17.05 18.47 17.31
C ALA A 92 -17.24 19.57 18.35
N ASP A 93 -18.42 20.17 18.36
CA ASP A 93 -18.84 21.14 19.36
C ASP A 93 -19.76 20.46 20.39
N ARG A 94 -19.36 20.54 21.64
CA ARG A 94 -20.14 20.01 22.74
C ARG A 94 -20.42 21.13 23.70
N SER A 95 -21.70 21.43 23.95
CA SER A 95 -22.17 22.40 24.94
C SER A 95 -23.02 21.69 25.97
N GLN A 96 -22.72 21.91 27.23
CA GLN A 96 -23.52 21.46 28.35
C GLN A 96 -23.88 22.68 29.20
N THR A 97 -25.17 22.92 29.34
CA THR A 97 -25.71 23.98 30.18
C THR A 97 -26.43 23.33 31.35
N GLU A 98 -26.05 23.71 32.55
CA GLU A 98 -26.70 23.30 33.77
C GLU A 98 -27.39 24.52 34.39
N GLU A 99 -28.71 24.46 34.51
CA GLU A 99 -29.54 25.50 35.09
C GLU A 99 -30.10 25.00 36.42
N GLN A 100 -29.94 25.80 37.45
CA GLN A 100 -30.52 25.54 38.74
C GLN A 100 -31.50 26.64 39.06
N ASP A 101 -32.75 26.30 39.32
CA ASP A 101 -33.73 27.30 39.71
C ASP A 101 -33.72 27.54 41.24
N SER A 102 -34.30 28.65 41.65
CA SER A 102 -34.36 29.07 43.05
C SER A 102 -35.24 28.16 43.94
N ALA A 103 -36.00 27.26 43.36
CA ALA A 103 -36.81 26.24 44.03
C ALA A 103 -36.11 24.88 44.15
N GLY A 104 -34.85 24.79 43.75
CA GLY A 104 -34.01 23.57 43.84
C GLY A 104 -34.12 22.62 42.67
N GLY A 105 -34.78 22.98 41.60
CA GLY A 105 -34.82 22.21 40.36
C GLY A 105 -33.54 22.38 39.58
N THR A 106 -32.96 21.25 39.09
CA THR A 106 -31.79 21.26 38.21
C THR A 106 -32.20 20.80 36.82
N ARG A 107 -31.83 21.58 35.80
CA ARG A 107 -32.03 21.22 34.39
C ARG A 107 -30.66 21.16 33.69
N THR A 108 -30.34 20.03 33.10
CA THR A 108 -29.15 19.87 32.29
C THR A 108 -29.55 19.79 30.84
N VAL A 109 -29.03 20.70 30.01
CA VAL A 109 -29.19 20.68 28.56
C VAL A 109 -27.83 20.32 27.94
N SER A 110 -27.77 19.22 27.21
CA SER A 110 -26.58 18.80 26.47
C SER A 110 -26.86 18.93 24.98
N SER A 111 -26.01 19.66 24.29
CA SER A 111 -26.02 19.78 22.83
C SER A 111 -24.69 19.29 22.29
N SER A 112 -24.75 18.44 21.29
CA SER A 112 -23.57 17.95 20.57
C SER A 112 -23.78 18.13 19.08
N ASN A 113 -22.89 18.85 18.45
CA ASN A 113 -22.87 19.04 17.00
C ASN A 113 -21.56 18.50 16.44
N THR A 114 -21.65 17.64 15.42
CA THR A 114 -20.48 17.06 14.78
C THR A 114 -20.57 17.35 13.28
N GLY A 115 -19.56 18.03 12.74
CA GLY A 115 -19.42 18.33 11.32
C GLY A 115 -18.22 17.61 10.73
N TYR A 116 -18.32 17.19 9.48
CA TYR A 116 -17.20 16.64 8.72
C TYR A 116 -16.94 17.51 7.49
N GLN A 117 -15.68 17.85 7.26
CA GLN A 117 -15.25 18.61 6.09
C GLN A 117 -14.14 17.87 5.36
N THR A 118 -14.29 17.70 4.04
CA THR A 118 -13.25 17.05 3.23
C THR A 118 -12.03 17.96 3.14
N VAL A 119 -10.85 17.37 3.37
CA VAL A 119 -9.57 18.04 3.21
C VAL A 119 -9.17 17.99 1.74
N TYR A 120 -8.74 19.14 1.19
CA TYR A 120 -8.25 19.26 -0.18
C TYR A 120 -6.75 19.50 -0.20
N GLN A 121 -6.05 19.02 -1.25
CA GLN A 121 -4.60 19.13 -1.36
C GLN A 121 -4.09 20.57 -1.35
N ASP A 122 -4.82 21.50 -1.97
CA ASP A 122 -4.42 22.89 -2.10
C ASP A 122 -5.18 23.83 -1.14
N GLY A 123 -5.83 23.30 -0.10
CA GLY A 123 -6.58 24.08 0.88
C GLY A 123 -7.84 24.79 0.33
N SER A 124 -8.19 24.57 -0.92
CA SER A 124 -9.36 25.09 -1.60
C SER A 124 -10.12 23.99 -2.32
N GLN A 125 -11.28 24.32 -2.87
CA GLN A 125 -12.08 23.36 -3.63
C GLN A 125 -11.29 22.84 -4.87
N GLY A 126 -10.77 21.65 -4.78
CA GLY A 126 -9.95 21.01 -5.80
C GLY A 126 -9.96 19.49 -5.65
N THR A 127 -8.81 18.88 -5.79
CA THR A 127 -8.65 17.43 -5.62
C THR A 127 -8.65 17.07 -4.14
N PRO A 128 -9.55 16.19 -3.67
CA PRO A 128 -9.55 15.72 -2.29
C PRO A 128 -8.23 15.07 -1.91
N PHE A 129 -7.78 15.27 -0.69
CA PHE A 129 -6.62 14.56 -0.16
C PHE A 129 -6.99 13.11 0.12
N VAL A 130 -6.37 12.17 -0.62
CA VAL A 130 -6.57 10.73 -0.43
C VAL A 130 -5.65 10.25 0.67
N ALA A 131 -6.22 9.93 1.82
CA ALA A 131 -5.48 9.42 2.97
C ALA A 131 -5.05 7.97 2.79
N LYS A 132 -5.87 7.17 2.09
CA LYS A 132 -5.62 5.75 1.86
C LYS A 132 -6.32 5.27 0.59
N THR A 133 -5.60 4.44 -0.17
CA THR A 133 -6.16 3.67 -1.27
C THR A 133 -6.21 2.20 -0.86
N ILE A 134 -7.36 1.58 -0.99
CA ILE A 134 -7.57 0.16 -0.72
C ILE A 134 -7.60 -0.57 -2.06
N THR A 135 -6.69 -1.54 -2.20
CA THR A 135 -6.64 -2.42 -3.37
C THR A 135 -7.81 -3.40 -3.34
N PRO A 136 -8.47 -3.65 -4.47
CA PRO A 136 -9.57 -4.61 -4.57
C PRO A 136 -9.15 -6.01 -4.13
N LYS A 137 -10.06 -6.71 -3.46
CA LYS A 137 -9.87 -8.12 -3.10
C LYS A 137 -10.39 -9.01 -4.21
N VAL A 138 -9.72 -10.14 -4.39
CA VAL A 138 -10.21 -11.20 -5.28
C VAL A 138 -11.41 -11.88 -4.61
N GLU A 139 -12.52 -11.97 -5.33
CA GLU A 139 -13.71 -12.65 -4.87
C GLU A 139 -13.77 -14.09 -5.35
N GLY A 140 -13.38 -14.34 -6.60
CA GLY A 140 -13.43 -15.66 -7.19
C GLY A 140 -12.34 -15.88 -8.23
N VAL A 141 -11.96 -17.14 -8.42
CA VAL A 141 -10.96 -17.57 -9.39
C VAL A 141 -11.46 -18.78 -10.17
N LEU A 142 -11.47 -18.69 -11.47
CA LEU A 142 -11.72 -19.80 -12.39
C LEU A 142 -10.42 -20.13 -13.12
N VAL A 143 -10.02 -21.39 -13.08
CA VAL A 143 -8.87 -21.90 -13.81
C VAL A 143 -9.32 -23.02 -14.73
N VAL A 144 -9.00 -22.92 -16.01
CA VAL A 144 -9.18 -23.97 -16.99
C VAL A 144 -7.80 -24.38 -17.48
N ALA A 145 -7.38 -25.61 -17.25
CA ALA A 145 -6.03 -26.04 -17.55
C ALA A 145 -5.96 -27.46 -18.08
N GLU A 146 -5.07 -27.69 -19.05
CA GLU A 146 -4.76 -29.03 -19.50
C GLU A 146 -4.03 -29.81 -18.40
N GLY A 147 -4.52 -30.99 -18.08
CA GLY A 147 -3.94 -31.85 -17.06
C GLY A 147 -4.43 -31.56 -15.63
N ALA A 148 -5.35 -30.61 -15.47
CA ALA A 148 -5.93 -30.26 -14.15
C ALA A 148 -6.67 -31.41 -13.48
N GLY A 149 -7.22 -32.36 -14.26
CA GLY A 149 -7.91 -33.56 -13.75
C GLY A 149 -6.97 -34.69 -13.31
N LYS A 150 -5.66 -34.57 -13.51
CA LYS A 150 -4.68 -35.62 -13.19
C LYS A 150 -4.26 -35.59 -11.73
N GLY A 151 -4.48 -36.69 -11.01
CA GLY A 151 -4.03 -36.81 -9.62
C GLY A 151 -4.62 -35.75 -8.70
N ASN A 152 -3.75 -35.02 -8.01
CA ASN A 152 -4.13 -33.96 -7.04
C ASN A 152 -4.08 -32.54 -7.62
N MET A 153 -3.90 -32.38 -8.94
CA MET A 153 -3.70 -31.08 -9.57
C MET A 153 -4.80 -30.07 -9.23
N THR A 154 -6.06 -30.49 -9.30
CA THR A 154 -7.19 -29.64 -8.91
C THR A 154 -7.04 -29.10 -7.48
N SER A 155 -6.62 -29.95 -6.54
CA SER A 155 -6.41 -29.55 -5.15
C SER A 155 -5.20 -28.62 -5.00
N GLU A 156 -4.12 -28.89 -5.71
CA GLU A 156 -2.91 -28.07 -5.67
C GLU A 156 -3.16 -26.67 -6.26
N ILE A 157 -3.85 -26.58 -7.41
CA ILE A 157 -4.25 -25.30 -8.01
C ILE A 157 -5.15 -24.51 -7.04
N THR A 158 -6.11 -25.19 -6.41
CA THR A 158 -6.98 -24.55 -5.43
C THR A 158 -6.18 -24.00 -4.24
N GLN A 159 -5.24 -24.76 -3.70
CA GLN A 159 -4.38 -24.32 -2.60
C GLN A 159 -3.46 -23.15 -3.00
N ILE A 160 -2.96 -23.15 -4.23
CA ILE A 160 -2.15 -22.04 -4.76
C ILE A 160 -3.01 -20.76 -4.81
N ALA A 161 -4.21 -20.84 -5.37
CA ALA A 161 -5.12 -19.69 -5.44
C ALA A 161 -5.50 -19.16 -4.05
N GLN A 162 -5.76 -20.06 -3.08
CA GLN A 162 -6.02 -19.69 -1.69
C GLN A 162 -4.83 -18.98 -1.05
N ALA A 163 -3.64 -19.51 -1.23
CA ALA A 163 -2.42 -18.95 -0.65
C ALA A 163 -2.07 -17.57 -1.24
N LEU A 164 -2.31 -17.36 -2.54
CA LEU A 164 -1.97 -16.11 -3.22
C LEU A 164 -3.00 -15.00 -2.98
N PHE A 165 -4.28 -15.34 -3.02
CA PHE A 165 -5.37 -14.34 -3.04
C PHE A 165 -6.19 -14.31 -1.75
N GLY A 166 -5.99 -15.26 -0.84
CA GLY A 166 -6.76 -15.36 0.39
C GLY A 166 -8.23 -15.73 0.16
N VAL A 167 -8.57 -16.30 -1.00
CA VAL A 167 -9.93 -16.73 -1.36
C VAL A 167 -10.26 -18.06 -0.72
N GLU A 168 -11.53 -18.27 -0.40
CA GLU A 168 -12.00 -19.55 0.15
C GLU A 168 -12.09 -20.62 -0.95
N ALA A 169 -11.88 -21.89 -0.59
CA ALA A 169 -11.86 -23.00 -1.55
C ALA A 169 -13.10 -23.08 -2.44
N HIS A 170 -14.28 -22.75 -1.91
CA HIS A 170 -15.54 -22.80 -2.67
C HIS A 170 -15.66 -21.70 -3.73
N LYS A 171 -14.83 -20.63 -3.62
CA LYS A 171 -14.73 -19.54 -4.59
C LYS A 171 -13.68 -19.80 -5.68
N VAL A 172 -12.97 -20.91 -5.59
CA VAL A 172 -12.01 -21.36 -6.62
C VAL A 172 -12.60 -22.52 -7.39
N LYS A 173 -12.72 -22.37 -8.69
CA LYS A 173 -13.17 -23.44 -9.58
C LYS A 173 -12.07 -23.82 -10.55
N VAL A 174 -11.74 -25.09 -10.61
CA VAL A 174 -10.76 -25.65 -11.54
C VAL A 174 -11.46 -26.61 -12.48
N LEU A 175 -11.22 -26.46 -13.75
CA LEU A 175 -11.76 -27.30 -14.82
C LEU A 175 -10.62 -27.83 -15.67
N GLU A 176 -10.76 -29.03 -16.16
CA GLU A 176 -9.87 -29.59 -17.19
C GLU A 176 -10.29 -29.07 -18.56
N LYS A 177 -9.32 -28.70 -19.38
CA LYS A 177 -9.49 -28.25 -20.75
C LYS A 177 -9.63 -29.45 -21.69
#